data_cefedb25ef051eb341f57703182a1bcb
#
_entry.id   cefedb25ef051eb341f57703182a1bcb
#
_cell.length_a   1.000
_cell.length_b   1.000
_cell.length_c   1.000
_cell.angle_alpha   90.00
_cell.angle_beta   90.00
_cell.angle_gamma   90.00
#
_symmetry.space_group_name_H-M   'P 1'
#
loop_
_entity.id
_entity.type
_entity.pdbx_description
1 polymer ?
#
loop_
_entity_poly.entity_id
_entity_poly.type
_entity_poly.pdbx_seq_one_letter_code
_entity_poly.pdbx_strand_id
1 'polypeptide(L)'
;MKKTERRLAAGVTLILSILLVVLFLPTGSKAAGPWKGQIVNKETGKPIEGAVVLAVWMKATGIFHTTGGSEFYDSEETVTDAEGHFFIHARQTWTLNPFSRIYGPEFYIFKSGYGRWQFRDFDKWGLKDAMVSAERTRAEWRRFTAEGSVLELPQLKTREERLRMSSYMAYQVPANRMPKFLEAINKELASLGLQPVEPR
;
A
#
# COMPACT_ATOMS: atom_id res chain seq x y z
N MET A 1 -54.15 31.97 -1.03
CA MET A 1 -53.23 31.31 -0.06
C MET A 1 -52.76 29.92 -0.51
N LYS A 2 -53.60 28.95 -0.83
CA LYS A 2 -53.19 27.57 -1.19
C LYS A 2 -52.20 27.42 -2.36
N LYS A 3 -52.14 28.31 -3.34
CA LYS A 3 -51.28 28.22 -4.52
C LYS A 3 -49.83 28.61 -4.22
N THR A 4 -49.62 29.54 -3.28
CA THR A 4 -48.30 30.03 -2.86
C THR A 4 -47.63 28.99 -1.95
N GLU A 5 -48.38 28.36 -1.05
CA GLU A 5 -47.86 27.30 -0.16
C GLU A 5 -47.42 26.05 -0.93
N ARG A 6 -48.15 25.66 -1.99
CA ARG A 6 -47.76 24.57 -2.88
C ARG A 6 -46.47 24.85 -3.65
N ARG A 7 -46.24 26.08 -4.07
CA ARG A 7 -44.99 26.46 -4.75
C ARG A 7 -43.79 26.48 -3.81
N LEU A 8 -44.00 26.94 -2.57
CA LEU A 8 -42.98 26.89 -1.53
C LEU A 8 -42.59 25.43 -1.16
N ALA A 9 -43.59 24.59 -0.96
CA ALA A 9 -43.35 23.15 -0.65
C ALA A 9 -42.59 22.45 -1.80
N ALA A 10 -42.97 22.69 -3.06
CA ALA A 10 -42.27 22.13 -4.22
C ALA A 10 -40.81 22.61 -4.32
N GLY A 11 -40.56 23.88 -4.00
CA GLY A 11 -39.19 24.44 -3.98
C GLY A 11 -38.31 23.82 -2.89
N VAL A 12 -38.87 23.66 -1.68
CA VAL A 12 -38.16 23.02 -0.57
C VAL A 12 -37.84 21.55 -0.89
N THR A 13 -38.79 20.82 -1.46
CA THR A 13 -38.58 19.41 -1.85
C THR A 13 -37.49 19.29 -2.93
N LEU A 14 -37.49 20.19 -3.91
CA LEU A 14 -36.44 20.19 -4.94
C LEU A 14 -35.08 20.50 -4.38
N ILE A 15 -34.93 21.47 -3.47
CA ILE A 15 -33.68 21.80 -2.82
C ILE A 15 -33.19 20.65 -1.97
N LEU A 16 -34.10 19.99 -1.22
CA LEU A 16 -33.73 18.82 -0.40
C LEU A 16 -33.27 17.66 -1.26
N SER A 17 -33.91 17.44 -2.42
CA SER A 17 -33.49 16.39 -3.37
C SER A 17 -32.14 16.67 -3.98
N ILE A 18 -31.85 17.93 -4.35
CA ILE A 18 -30.53 18.32 -4.87
C ILE A 18 -29.47 18.20 -3.80
N LEU A 19 -29.77 18.61 -2.55
CA LEU A 19 -28.84 18.47 -1.42
C LEU A 19 -28.52 16.99 -1.14
N LEU A 20 -29.53 16.12 -1.21
CA LEU A 20 -29.36 14.68 -1.06
C LEU A 20 -28.48 14.09 -2.16
N VAL A 21 -28.70 14.48 -3.42
CA VAL A 21 -27.85 14.04 -4.55
C VAL A 21 -26.42 14.51 -4.40
N VAL A 22 -26.18 15.75 -3.95
CA VAL A 22 -24.83 16.29 -3.73
C VAL A 22 -24.10 15.56 -2.58
N LEU A 23 -24.83 15.16 -1.54
CA LEU A 23 -24.27 14.35 -0.43
C LEU A 23 -23.87 12.93 -0.85
N PHE A 24 -24.48 12.41 -1.91
CA PHE A 24 -24.17 11.09 -2.46
C PHE A 24 -23.27 11.12 -3.70
N LEU A 25 -22.86 12.32 -4.16
CA LEU A 25 -21.82 12.39 -5.19
C LEU A 25 -20.54 11.79 -4.58
N PRO A 26 -19.95 10.78 -5.23
CA PRO A 26 -18.68 10.24 -4.78
C PRO A 26 -17.68 11.40 -4.77
N THR A 27 -17.22 11.80 -3.59
CA THR A 27 -16.09 12.72 -3.46
C THR A 27 -14.93 12.03 -4.15
N GLY A 28 -14.61 12.49 -5.35
CA GLY A 28 -13.72 11.84 -6.28
C GLY A 28 -12.44 11.41 -5.57
N SER A 29 -12.30 10.12 -5.35
CA SER A 29 -11.06 9.54 -4.92
C SER A 29 -10.04 9.89 -5.98
N LYS A 30 -9.09 10.75 -5.64
CA LYS A 30 -7.97 11.06 -6.52
C LYS A 30 -7.28 9.73 -6.83
N ALA A 31 -7.08 9.44 -8.12
CA ALA A 31 -6.22 8.33 -8.49
C ALA A 31 -4.90 8.50 -7.75
N ALA A 32 -4.54 7.51 -6.96
CA ALA A 32 -3.27 7.51 -6.27
C ALA A 32 -2.23 6.86 -7.18
N GLY A 33 -1.08 7.49 -7.30
CA GLY A 33 -0.02 7.06 -8.22
C GLY A 33 0.04 7.89 -9.52
N PRO A 34 0.80 7.48 -10.56
CA PRO A 34 1.67 6.30 -10.50
C PRO A 34 2.83 6.45 -9.52
N TRP A 35 3.39 5.32 -9.07
CA TRP A 35 4.58 5.32 -8.21
C TRP A 35 5.79 4.86 -9.02
N LYS A 36 6.88 5.61 -8.86
CA LYS A 36 8.16 5.35 -9.49
C LYS A 36 9.24 5.44 -8.45
N GLY A 37 10.26 4.61 -8.56
CA GLY A 37 11.40 4.68 -7.66
C GLY A 37 12.56 3.86 -8.19
N GLN A 38 13.68 3.98 -7.51
CA GLN A 38 14.89 3.22 -7.76
C GLN A 38 15.27 2.48 -6.47
N ILE A 39 15.62 1.21 -6.59
CA ILE A 39 16.10 0.40 -5.49
C ILE A 39 17.60 0.26 -5.60
N VAL A 40 18.31 0.61 -4.51
CA VAL A 40 19.76 0.57 -4.45
C VAL A 40 20.24 -0.19 -3.22
N ASN A 41 21.45 -0.71 -3.31
CA ASN A 41 22.16 -1.29 -2.17
C ASN A 41 22.59 -0.17 -1.22
N LYS A 42 22.20 -0.26 0.05
CA LYS A 42 22.45 0.76 1.08
C LYS A 42 23.94 1.04 1.31
N GLU A 43 24.78 0.01 1.21
CA GLU A 43 26.21 0.08 1.51
C GLU A 43 27.02 0.65 0.33
N THR A 44 26.59 0.36 -0.91
CA THR A 44 27.35 0.68 -2.11
C THR A 44 26.72 1.74 -3.01
N GLY A 45 25.42 2.05 -2.79
CA GLY A 45 24.64 2.93 -3.67
C GLY A 45 24.36 2.32 -5.05
N LYS A 46 24.79 1.08 -5.33
CA LYS A 46 24.59 0.45 -6.64
C LYS A 46 23.12 0.02 -6.83
N PRO A 47 22.59 0.16 -8.06
CA PRO A 47 21.25 -0.33 -8.39
C PRO A 47 21.09 -1.81 -8.06
N ILE A 48 19.88 -2.20 -7.66
CA ILE A 48 19.49 -3.60 -7.43
C ILE A 48 18.51 -4.03 -8.50
N GLU A 49 19.00 -4.81 -9.46
CA GLU A 49 18.17 -5.48 -10.46
C GLU A 49 17.42 -6.67 -9.87
N GLY A 50 16.21 -6.92 -10.36
CA GLY A 50 15.41 -8.10 -10.02
C GLY A 50 14.86 -8.09 -8.58
N ALA A 51 14.73 -6.94 -7.95
CA ALA A 51 13.96 -6.80 -6.72
C ALA A 51 12.46 -6.77 -7.06
N VAL A 52 11.66 -7.56 -6.35
CA VAL A 52 10.22 -7.57 -6.52
C VAL A 52 9.60 -6.49 -5.66
N VAL A 53 8.78 -5.64 -6.28
CA VAL A 53 7.98 -4.61 -5.63
C VAL A 53 6.52 -5.00 -5.74
N LEU A 54 5.89 -5.28 -4.61
CA LEU A 54 4.47 -5.61 -4.50
C LEU A 54 3.76 -4.43 -3.84
N ALA A 55 2.80 -3.85 -4.55
CA ALA A 55 1.90 -2.82 -4.04
C ALA A 55 0.54 -3.47 -3.71
N VAL A 56 0.02 -3.22 -2.51
CA VAL A 56 -1.19 -3.86 -1.97
C VAL A 56 -2.19 -2.79 -1.56
N TRP A 57 -3.42 -2.87 -2.08
CA TRP A 57 -4.54 -2.05 -1.68
C TRP A 57 -5.48 -2.84 -0.80
N MET A 58 -5.94 -2.20 0.26
CA MET A 58 -6.86 -2.76 1.23
C MET A 58 -8.18 -2.01 1.22
N LYS A 59 -9.25 -2.69 1.57
CA LYS A 59 -10.58 -2.11 1.73
C LYS A 59 -11.01 -2.21 3.18
N ALA A 60 -11.30 -1.07 3.78
CA ALA A 60 -11.94 -0.99 5.09
C ALA A 60 -13.46 -0.83 4.92
N THR A 61 -14.24 -1.50 5.77
CA THR A 61 -15.69 -1.41 5.81
C THR A 61 -16.12 -1.08 7.24
N GLY A 62 -17.02 -0.09 7.42
CA GLY A 62 -17.56 0.30 8.73
C GLY A 62 -17.89 1.78 8.81
N ILE A 63 -18.86 2.14 9.67
CA ILE A 63 -19.38 3.50 9.77
C ILE A 63 -18.38 4.49 10.40
N PHE A 64 -17.47 4.00 11.26
CA PHE A 64 -16.47 4.84 11.95
C PHE A 64 -15.05 4.30 11.86
N HIS A 65 -14.75 3.40 10.93
CA HIS A 65 -13.43 2.76 10.77
C HIS A 65 -12.90 2.03 12.03
N THR A 66 -13.72 1.91 13.06
CA THR A 66 -13.35 1.33 14.37
C THR A 66 -13.88 -0.08 14.59
N THR A 67 -14.92 -0.49 13.86
CA THR A 67 -15.59 -1.81 14.02
C THR A 67 -15.56 -2.66 12.76
N GLY A 68 -15.09 -2.12 11.63
CA GLY A 68 -15.02 -2.83 10.35
C GLY A 68 -13.66 -3.49 10.15
N GLY A 69 -13.68 -4.69 9.58
CA GLY A 69 -12.48 -5.39 9.14
C GLY A 69 -11.80 -4.69 7.97
N SER A 70 -10.51 -4.98 7.82
CA SER A 70 -9.74 -4.66 6.62
C SER A 70 -9.58 -5.94 5.82
N GLU A 71 -9.93 -5.89 4.53
CA GLU A 71 -9.81 -7.01 3.60
C GLU A 71 -8.92 -6.64 2.41
N PHE A 72 -8.29 -7.64 1.81
CA PHE A 72 -7.56 -7.47 0.57
C PHE A 72 -8.49 -6.95 -0.52
N TYR A 73 -8.06 -5.91 -1.23
CA TYR A 73 -8.78 -5.36 -2.36
C TYR A 73 -8.12 -5.71 -3.68
N ASP A 74 -6.84 -5.34 -3.84
CA ASP A 74 -6.09 -5.58 -5.07
C ASP A 74 -4.58 -5.48 -4.85
N SER A 75 -3.80 -5.99 -5.81
CA SER A 75 -2.33 -5.87 -5.78
C SER A 75 -1.76 -5.73 -7.18
N GLU A 76 -0.57 -5.16 -7.26
CA GLU A 76 0.24 -5.09 -8.47
C GLU A 76 1.70 -5.41 -8.13
N GLU A 77 2.34 -6.23 -8.97
CA GLU A 77 3.73 -6.59 -8.83
C GLU A 77 4.55 -6.08 -10.01
N THR A 78 5.72 -5.56 -9.71
CA THR A 78 6.76 -5.27 -10.71
C THR A 78 8.11 -5.79 -10.24
N VAL A 79 9.07 -5.85 -11.16
CA VAL A 79 10.45 -6.26 -10.88
C VAL A 79 11.35 -5.13 -11.36
N THR A 80 12.36 -4.78 -10.57
CA THR A 80 13.32 -3.73 -10.94
C THR A 80 14.16 -4.14 -12.14
N ASP A 81 14.40 -3.17 -13.02
CA ASP A 81 15.33 -3.28 -14.15
C ASP A 81 16.81 -3.26 -13.74
N ALA A 82 17.72 -3.25 -14.71
CA ALA A 82 19.16 -3.24 -14.50
C ALA A 82 19.65 -1.97 -13.76
N GLU A 83 18.92 -0.88 -13.92
CA GLU A 83 19.15 0.39 -13.25
C GLU A 83 18.43 0.48 -11.89
N GLY A 84 17.78 -0.60 -11.46
CA GLY A 84 17.04 -0.68 -10.19
C GLY A 84 15.70 0.06 -10.20
N HIS A 85 15.21 0.52 -11.34
CA HIS A 85 13.95 1.25 -11.42
C HIS A 85 12.74 0.32 -11.40
N PHE A 86 11.66 0.83 -10.81
CA PHE A 86 10.35 0.19 -10.85
C PHE A 86 9.24 1.19 -11.16
N PHE A 87 8.12 0.66 -11.61
CA PHE A 87 6.92 1.42 -11.91
C PHE A 87 5.67 0.64 -11.45
N ILE A 88 4.79 1.31 -10.71
CA ILE A 88 3.46 0.83 -10.32
C ILE A 88 2.42 1.81 -10.87
N HIS A 89 1.41 1.29 -11.54
CA HIS A 89 0.40 2.09 -12.20
C HIS A 89 -0.49 2.84 -11.21
N ALA A 90 -0.97 4.01 -11.64
CA ALA A 90 -1.99 4.73 -10.89
C ALA A 90 -3.28 3.89 -10.84
N ARG A 91 -3.91 3.84 -9.66
CA ARG A 91 -5.15 3.10 -9.46
C ARG A 91 -6.26 3.99 -8.92
N GLN A 92 -7.44 3.81 -9.47
CA GLN A 92 -8.64 4.44 -8.92
C GLN A 92 -9.08 3.67 -7.68
N THR A 93 -9.26 4.39 -6.58
CA THR A 93 -9.62 3.85 -5.27
C THR A 93 -11.00 4.32 -4.81
N TRP A 94 -11.95 4.42 -5.76
CA TRP A 94 -13.31 4.76 -5.40
C TRP A 94 -14.21 3.52 -5.23
N THR A 95 -15.22 3.63 -4.39
CA THR A 95 -16.21 2.59 -4.15
C THR A 95 -17.61 3.21 -4.10
N LEU A 96 -18.59 2.49 -4.66
CA LEU A 96 -20.00 2.88 -4.59
C LEU A 96 -20.59 2.76 -3.18
N ASN A 97 -19.98 1.96 -2.31
CA ASN A 97 -20.45 1.79 -0.94
C ASN A 97 -19.93 2.96 -0.07
N PRO A 98 -20.81 3.87 0.42
CA PRO A 98 -20.40 5.00 1.24
C PRO A 98 -19.80 4.61 2.60
N PHE A 99 -20.01 3.35 3.03
CA PHE A 99 -19.46 2.82 4.28
C PHE A 99 -18.17 2.03 4.06
N SER A 100 -17.58 2.09 2.88
CA SER A 100 -16.30 1.46 2.60
C SER A 100 -15.29 2.46 2.03
N ARG A 101 -14.01 2.21 2.29
CA ARG A 101 -12.89 3.00 1.79
C ARG A 101 -11.78 2.08 1.32
N ILE A 102 -11.30 2.31 0.10
CA ILE A 102 -10.08 1.69 -0.41
C ILE A 102 -8.91 2.59 -0.03
N TYR A 103 -7.86 2.01 0.52
CA TYR A 103 -6.65 2.71 0.93
C TYR A 103 -5.39 1.91 0.53
N GLY A 104 -4.25 2.54 0.61
CA GLY A 104 -2.96 2.02 0.17
C GLY A 104 -2.41 2.84 -1.00
N PRO A 105 -1.42 2.31 -1.73
CA PRO A 105 -0.88 0.97 -1.51
C PRO A 105 0.06 0.88 -0.30
N GLU A 106 0.12 -0.32 0.30
CA GLU A 106 1.24 -0.74 1.13
C GLU A 106 2.27 -1.38 0.22
N PHE A 107 3.55 -1.03 0.40
CA PHE A 107 4.63 -1.59 -0.41
C PHE A 107 5.40 -2.66 0.34
N TYR A 108 5.58 -3.79 -0.31
CA TYR A 108 6.45 -4.88 0.08
C TYR A 108 7.55 -4.99 -0.97
N ILE A 109 8.80 -4.81 -0.57
CA ILE A 109 9.94 -4.90 -1.47
C ILE A 109 10.83 -6.04 -0.99
N PHE A 110 11.13 -6.96 -1.90
CA PHE A 110 11.92 -8.14 -1.59
C PHE A 110 12.98 -8.41 -2.66
N LYS A 111 14.18 -8.69 -2.18
CA LYS A 111 15.29 -9.24 -2.99
C LYS A 111 16.03 -10.26 -2.15
N SER A 112 16.28 -11.46 -2.71
CA SER A 112 17.08 -12.50 -2.06
C SER A 112 18.45 -11.96 -1.66
N GLY A 113 18.86 -12.22 -0.41
CA GLY A 113 20.13 -11.72 0.16
C GLY A 113 20.10 -10.28 0.64
N TYR A 114 18.95 -9.62 0.59
CA TYR A 114 18.78 -8.24 1.08
C TYR A 114 17.77 -8.18 2.22
N GLY A 115 17.94 -7.17 3.06
CA GLY A 115 16.97 -6.85 4.12
C GLY A 115 15.73 -6.19 3.59
N ARG A 116 14.78 -6.04 4.47
CA ARG A 116 13.49 -5.41 4.20
C ARG A 116 13.67 -3.90 4.01
N TRP A 117 13.03 -3.34 2.98
CA TRP A 117 12.74 -1.93 3.00
C TRP A 117 11.61 -1.69 4.00
N GLN A 118 11.86 -0.79 4.95
CA GLN A 118 10.86 -0.43 5.94
C GLN A 118 10.51 1.04 5.77
N PHE A 119 9.23 1.27 5.53
CA PHE A 119 8.65 2.61 5.59
C PHE A 119 8.67 3.16 7.02
N ARG A 120 8.90 2.29 8.01
CA ARG A 120 8.94 2.60 9.45
C ARG A 120 10.22 2.09 10.07
N ASP A 121 10.84 2.96 10.84
CA ASP A 121 11.95 2.62 11.72
C ASP A 121 11.38 1.84 12.92
N PHE A 122 11.26 0.52 12.80
CA PHE A 122 10.65 -0.34 13.83
C PHE A 122 11.51 -0.51 15.08
N ASP A 123 12.79 -0.13 15.04
CA ASP A 123 13.72 -0.39 16.13
C ASP A 123 13.56 0.54 17.35
N LYS A 124 12.65 1.51 17.29
CA LYS A 124 12.49 2.54 18.34
C LYS A 124 11.04 2.73 18.83
N TRP A 125 10.27 1.66 18.94
CA TRP A 125 8.89 1.77 19.41
C TRP A 125 8.77 1.85 20.94
N GLY A 126 8.94 3.08 21.48
CA GLY A 126 8.30 3.44 22.75
C GLY A 126 6.97 4.16 22.46
N LEU A 127 5.96 3.96 23.27
CA LEU A 127 4.62 4.59 23.14
C LEU A 127 4.65 6.13 23.04
N LYS A 128 5.73 6.77 23.48
CA LYS A 128 5.95 8.23 23.38
C LYS A 128 6.30 8.71 21.98
N ASP A 129 6.77 7.82 21.09
CA ASP A 129 7.25 8.18 19.76
C ASP A 129 6.21 7.96 18.64
N ALA A 130 5.01 7.49 18.97
CA ALA A 130 3.99 7.14 17.98
C ALA A 130 3.56 8.36 17.13
N MET A 131 3.47 9.56 17.69
CA MET A 131 3.12 10.76 16.93
C MET A 131 4.27 11.22 16.03
N VAL A 132 5.50 11.22 16.54
CA VAL A 132 6.70 11.55 15.76
C VAL A 132 6.92 10.54 14.63
N SER A 133 6.68 9.26 14.90
CA SER A 133 6.69 8.20 13.90
C SER A 133 5.64 8.40 12.81
N ALA A 134 4.44 8.83 13.15
CA ALA A 134 3.38 9.09 12.18
C ALA A 134 3.69 10.28 11.25
N GLU A 135 4.28 11.35 11.79
CA GLU A 135 4.70 12.50 10.98
C GLU A 135 5.88 12.16 10.05
N ARG A 136 6.87 11.44 10.56
CA ARG A 136 8.00 10.94 9.75
C ARG A 136 7.50 10.04 8.61
N THR A 137 6.62 9.10 8.92
CA THR A 137 6.00 8.21 7.92
C THR A 137 5.24 8.99 6.85
N ARG A 138 4.50 10.04 7.24
CA ARG A 138 3.80 10.91 6.28
C ARG A 138 4.77 11.74 5.42
N ALA A 139 5.89 12.18 5.98
CA ALA A 139 6.91 12.92 5.25
C ALA A 139 7.64 12.03 4.23
N GLU A 140 8.01 10.82 4.64
CA GLU A 140 8.61 9.81 3.76
C GLU A 140 7.66 9.39 2.65
N TRP A 141 6.36 9.19 2.98
CA TRP A 141 5.34 8.89 1.99
C TRP A 141 5.16 10.02 0.97
N ARG A 142 5.13 11.28 1.42
CA ARG A 142 5.07 12.44 0.53
C ARG A 142 6.29 12.51 -0.39
N ARG A 143 7.47 12.23 0.13
CA ARG A 143 8.72 12.19 -0.64
C ARG A 143 8.68 11.08 -1.68
N PHE A 144 8.27 9.88 -1.29
CA PHE A 144 8.10 8.74 -2.18
C PHE A 144 7.11 9.03 -3.32
N THR A 145 5.97 9.64 -3.02
CA THR A 145 4.91 9.91 -4.01
C THR A 145 5.18 11.12 -4.90
N ALA A 146 6.01 12.07 -4.46
CA ALA A 146 6.26 13.32 -5.19
C ALA A 146 7.43 13.23 -6.19
N GLU A 147 8.49 12.52 -5.85
CA GLU A 147 9.78 12.65 -6.56
C GLU A 147 10.32 11.34 -7.14
N GLY A 148 9.63 10.19 -6.97
CA GLY A 148 10.21 8.90 -7.33
C GLY A 148 11.46 8.64 -6.50
N SER A 149 11.31 8.11 -5.30
CA SER A 149 12.38 8.03 -4.32
C SER A 149 13.40 6.94 -4.63
N VAL A 150 14.60 7.15 -4.16
CA VAL A 150 15.63 6.11 -4.05
C VAL A 150 15.38 5.36 -2.74
N LEU A 151 15.19 4.04 -2.85
CA LEU A 151 14.92 3.12 -1.73
C LEU A 151 16.16 2.25 -1.48
N GLU A 152 16.67 2.30 -0.27
CA GLU A 152 17.87 1.58 0.09
C GLU A 152 17.53 0.24 0.75
N LEU A 153 18.10 -0.86 0.24
CA LEU A 153 18.03 -2.17 0.87
C LEU A 153 19.40 -2.54 1.45
N PRO A 154 19.47 -2.87 2.76
CA PRO A 154 20.70 -3.33 3.37
C PRO A 154 21.02 -4.77 2.88
N GLN A 155 22.29 -5.01 2.54
CA GLN A 155 22.72 -6.36 2.19
C GLN A 155 22.86 -7.23 3.45
N LEU A 156 22.24 -8.40 3.45
CA LEU A 156 22.36 -9.37 4.54
C LEU A 156 23.60 -10.23 4.33
N LYS A 157 24.50 -10.22 5.32
CA LYS A 157 25.82 -10.86 5.21
C LYS A 157 25.85 -12.24 5.81
N THR A 158 24.98 -12.51 6.79
CA THR A 158 24.98 -13.78 7.50
C THR A 158 23.72 -14.60 7.23
N ARG A 159 23.83 -15.92 7.45
CA ARG A 159 22.67 -16.82 7.34
C ARG A 159 21.60 -16.47 8.40
N GLU A 160 22.01 -16.07 9.59
CA GLU A 160 21.11 -15.69 10.69
C GLU A 160 20.30 -14.44 10.33
N GLU A 161 20.91 -13.42 9.72
CA GLU A 161 20.21 -12.24 9.22
C GLU A 161 19.16 -12.64 8.17
N ARG A 162 19.53 -13.47 7.22
CA ARG A 162 18.63 -13.95 6.16
C ARG A 162 17.47 -14.79 6.73
N LEU A 163 17.74 -15.66 7.70
CA LEU A 163 16.70 -16.43 8.39
C LEU A 163 15.69 -15.54 9.12
N ARG A 164 16.14 -14.48 9.78
CA ARG A 164 15.24 -13.50 10.43
C ARG A 164 14.31 -12.81 9.42
N MET A 165 14.77 -12.65 8.19
CA MET A 165 13.99 -12.03 7.12
C MET A 165 13.09 -13.00 6.36
N SER A 166 13.29 -14.31 6.51
CA SER A 166 12.51 -15.34 5.80
C SER A 166 11.02 -15.39 6.19
N SER A 167 10.66 -14.82 7.35
CA SER A 167 9.24 -14.70 7.79
C SER A 167 8.51 -13.49 7.19
N TYR A 168 9.16 -12.75 6.28
CA TYR A 168 8.55 -11.58 5.66
C TYR A 168 7.56 -12.00 4.58
N MET A 169 6.27 -11.91 4.90
CA MET A 169 5.18 -12.30 4.02
C MET A 169 4.07 -11.25 4.03
N ALA A 170 3.44 -11.07 2.89
CA ALA A 170 2.20 -10.31 2.75
C ALA A 170 0.99 -11.24 2.99
N TYR A 171 0.82 -11.74 4.21
CA TYR A 171 -0.17 -12.77 4.57
C TYR A 171 -1.62 -12.46 4.20
N GLN A 172 -1.96 -11.21 4.03
CA GLN A 172 -3.29 -10.75 3.65
C GLN A 172 -3.53 -10.77 2.14
N VAL A 173 -2.48 -11.03 1.34
CA VAL A 173 -2.58 -11.08 -0.12
C VAL A 173 -2.73 -12.53 -0.58
N PRO A 174 -3.75 -12.87 -1.38
CA PRO A 174 -3.87 -14.20 -1.97
C PRO A 174 -2.65 -14.55 -2.83
N ALA A 175 -2.16 -15.77 -2.75
CA ALA A 175 -0.93 -16.22 -3.41
C ALA A 175 -0.96 -16.01 -4.94
N ASN A 176 -2.12 -16.22 -5.57
CA ASN A 176 -2.32 -15.99 -7.00
C ASN A 176 -2.28 -14.49 -7.40
N ARG A 177 -2.26 -13.59 -6.41
CA ARG A 177 -2.19 -12.14 -6.60
C ARG A 177 -0.79 -11.57 -6.30
N MET A 178 0.17 -12.44 -5.94
CA MET A 178 1.58 -12.10 -5.69
C MET A 178 2.56 -13.19 -6.17
N PRO A 179 2.42 -13.71 -7.40
CA PRO A 179 3.22 -14.85 -7.87
C PRO A 179 4.71 -14.58 -7.90
N LYS A 180 5.15 -13.40 -8.38
CA LYS A 180 6.58 -13.03 -8.44
C LYS A 180 7.18 -12.86 -7.05
N PHE A 181 6.42 -12.25 -6.14
CA PHE A 181 6.83 -12.05 -4.75
C PHE A 181 6.99 -13.40 -4.02
N LEU A 182 6.03 -14.30 -4.22
CA LEU A 182 6.05 -15.64 -3.65
C LEU A 182 7.22 -16.47 -4.23
N GLU A 183 7.45 -16.41 -5.54
CA GLU A 183 8.59 -17.06 -6.19
C GLU A 183 9.93 -16.58 -5.61
N ALA A 184 10.09 -15.25 -5.45
CA ALA A 184 11.31 -14.66 -4.90
C ALA A 184 11.55 -15.11 -3.46
N ILE A 185 10.52 -15.16 -2.62
CA ILE A 185 10.60 -15.68 -1.25
C ILE A 185 10.95 -17.17 -1.24
N ASN A 186 10.28 -17.98 -2.05
CA ASN A 186 10.55 -19.42 -2.09
C ASN A 186 11.96 -19.73 -2.58
N LYS A 187 12.50 -18.93 -3.50
CA LYS A 187 13.90 -19.03 -3.92
C LYS A 187 14.87 -18.73 -2.74
N GLU A 188 14.56 -17.72 -1.93
CA GLU A 188 15.33 -17.42 -0.71
C GLU A 188 15.25 -18.56 0.30
N LEU A 189 14.04 -19.05 0.60
CA LEU A 189 13.82 -20.16 1.52
C LEU A 189 14.60 -21.41 1.07
N ALA A 190 14.51 -21.77 -0.20
CA ALA A 190 15.26 -22.90 -0.76
C ALA A 190 16.79 -22.73 -0.59
N SER A 191 17.32 -21.51 -0.81
CA SER A 191 18.75 -21.21 -0.62
C SER A 191 19.20 -21.33 0.83
N LEU A 192 18.27 -21.22 1.77
CA LEU A 192 18.48 -21.38 3.22
C LEU A 192 18.22 -22.83 3.71
N GLY A 193 17.80 -23.74 2.82
CA GLY A 193 17.41 -25.11 3.16
C GLY A 193 16.07 -25.21 3.88
N LEU A 194 15.20 -24.21 3.70
CA LEU A 194 13.85 -24.17 4.26
C LEU A 194 12.81 -24.63 3.25
N GLN A 195 11.67 -25.09 3.76
CA GLN A 195 10.53 -25.46 2.91
C GLN A 195 9.91 -24.22 2.27
N PRO A 196 9.43 -24.32 1.02
CA PRO A 196 8.71 -23.25 0.37
C PRO A 196 7.39 -22.96 1.09
N VAL A 197 6.92 -21.73 0.96
CA VAL A 197 5.58 -21.34 1.39
C VAL A 197 4.59 -21.87 0.37
N GLU A 198 3.64 -22.68 0.81
CA GLU A 198 2.54 -23.14 -0.03
C GLU A 198 1.50 -22.05 -0.22
N PRO A 199 0.97 -21.87 -1.44
CA PRO A 199 -0.16 -20.98 -1.69
C PRO A 199 -1.37 -21.44 -0.89
N ARG A 200 -1.95 -20.57 -0.11
CA ARG A 200 -3.26 -20.79 0.53
C ARG A 200 -4.37 -20.17 -0.30
#